data_5ff23ec08f305893759d4e900ab60ab4
#
_entry.id   5ff23ec08f305893759d4e900ab60ab4
#
_cell.length_a   1.000
_cell.length_b   1.000
_cell.length_c   1.000
_cell.angle_alpha   90.00
_cell.angle_beta   90.00
_cell.angle_gamma   90.00
#
_symmetry.space_group_name_H-M   'P 1'
#
loop_
_entity.id
_entity.type
_entity.pdbx_description
1 polymer ?
#
loop_
_entity_poly.entity_id
_entity_poly.type
_entity_poly.pdbx_seq_one_letter_code
_entity_poly.pdbx_strand_id
1 'polypeptide(L)'
;MSALRFLMQVDGMGYTEAVKILCEQTPVYVSRAEPAPRKKPFSLPFPNDSFYRVRRYLNQRGIRDEVLDYCVQLGILYESAPYHNAVFVGMDEQGHARYAFLRGIYDNRGKSFRMEQEGSEKQYSFCVPPLGKSCRVAVYEACIDALAHMTLEGNADKYRLSLGGVAAPKEGTSQNVRKMKIPDALEHFLKEHPEVTEIEICTDHDFAG
;
A
#
# COMPACT_ATOMS: atom_id res chain seq x y z
N MET A 1 -5.34 39.49 -13.86
CA MET A 1 -6.77 39.25 -14.17
C MET A 1 -6.81 38.12 -15.19
N SER A 2 -7.71 37.11 -15.06
CA SER A 2 -7.83 36.06 -16.08
C SER A 2 -8.60 36.56 -17.30
N ALA A 3 -8.35 35.97 -18.50
CA ALA A 3 -9.06 36.35 -19.73
C ALA A 3 -10.59 36.26 -19.58
N LEU A 4 -11.06 35.19 -18.89
CA LEU A 4 -12.48 35.01 -18.60
C LEU A 4 -13.06 36.20 -17.77
N ARG A 5 -12.31 36.60 -16.74
CA ARG A 5 -12.72 37.69 -15.87
C ARG A 5 -12.69 39.03 -16.58
N PHE A 6 -11.76 39.21 -17.52
CA PHE A 6 -11.69 40.39 -18.38
C PHE A 6 -12.93 40.50 -19.24
N LEU A 7 -13.30 39.48 -20.01
CA LEU A 7 -14.49 39.47 -20.86
C LEU A 7 -15.79 39.73 -20.08
N MET A 8 -15.89 39.17 -18.88
CA MET A 8 -17.08 39.38 -18.04
C MET A 8 -17.16 40.78 -17.44
N GLN A 9 -16.04 41.37 -17.00
CA GLN A 9 -16.04 42.65 -16.27
C GLN A 9 -15.86 43.89 -17.16
N VAL A 10 -15.09 43.75 -18.25
CA VAL A 10 -14.79 44.87 -19.14
C VAL A 10 -15.76 44.91 -20.32
N ASP A 11 -16.04 43.74 -20.92
CA ASP A 11 -16.91 43.63 -22.10
C ASP A 11 -18.37 43.33 -21.71
N GLY A 12 -18.67 43.17 -20.41
CA GLY A 12 -20.03 42.96 -19.90
C GLY A 12 -20.69 41.65 -20.32
N MET A 13 -19.90 40.66 -20.77
CA MET A 13 -20.39 39.38 -21.28
C MET A 13 -20.87 38.45 -20.17
N GLY A 14 -21.89 37.63 -20.47
CA GLY A 14 -22.30 36.54 -19.61
C GLY A 14 -21.24 35.44 -19.55
N TYR A 15 -21.20 34.68 -18.44
CA TYR A 15 -20.22 33.61 -18.23
C TYR A 15 -20.16 32.62 -19.41
N THR A 16 -21.33 32.15 -19.88
CA THR A 16 -21.43 31.15 -20.97
C THR A 16 -20.90 31.68 -22.29
N GLU A 17 -21.17 32.97 -22.58
CA GLU A 17 -20.73 33.65 -23.79
C GLU A 17 -19.21 33.88 -23.76
N ALA A 18 -18.67 34.36 -22.65
CA ALA A 18 -17.24 34.55 -22.47
C ALA A 18 -16.46 33.23 -22.59
N VAL A 19 -16.98 32.14 -22.05
CA VAL A 19 -16.40 30.79 -22.20
C VAL A 19 -16.42 30.34 -23.65
N LYS A 20 -17.53 30.54 -24.38
CA LYS A 20 -17.65 30.17 -25.79
C LYS A 20 -16.61 30.88 -26.65
N ILE A 21 -16.47 32.20 -26.49
CA ILE A 21 -15.47 32.99 -27.22
C ILE A 21 -14.06 32.54 -26.94
N LEU A 22 -13.73 32.24 -25.69
CA LEU A 22 -12.41 31.76 -25.34
C LEU A 22 -12.14 30.37 -25.92
N CYS A 23 -13.11 29.47 -25.95
CA CYS A 23 -13.00 28.16 -26.56
C CYS A 23 -12.85 28.22 -28.09
N GLU A 24 -13.55 29.12 -28.76
CA GLU A 24 -13.48 29.30 -30.21
C GLU A 24 -12.17 29.96 -30.66
N GLN A 25 -11.59 30.84 -29.84
CA GLN A 25 -10.35 31.56 -30.14
C GLN A 25 -9.09 30.85 -29.66
N THR A 26 -9.22 29.86 -28.76
CA THR A 26 -8.08 29.10 -28.29
C THR A 26 -7.76 28.05 -29.34
N PRO A 27 -6.55 28.06 -29.96
CA PRO A 27 -6.13 26.94 -30.81
C PRO A 27 -6.24 25.68 -29.98
N VAL A 28 -6.84 24.62 -30.54
CA VAL A 28 -6.93 23.33 -29.89
C VAL A 28 -5.48 22.88 -29.59
N TYR A 29 -5.05 23.17 -28.38
CA TYR A 29 -3.79 22.66 -27.88
C TYR A 29 -4.00 21.16 -27.71
N VAL A 30 -3.67 20.41 -28.78
CA VAL A 30 -3.55 18.97 -28.64
C VAL A 30 -2.39 18.78 -27.65
N SER A 31 -2.76 18.66 -26.39
CA SER A 31 -1.83 18.25 -25.36
C SER A 31 -1.17 16.99 -25.88
N ARG A 32 0.05 17.14 -26.34
CA ARG A 32 0.89 15.97 -26.68
C ARG A 32 0.94 15.19 -25.38
N ALA A 33 0.22 14.08 -25.34
CA ALA A 33 0.18 13.25 -24.14
C ALA A 33 1.63 13.11 -23.67
N GLU A 34 1.94 13.68 -22.51
CA GLU A 34 3.27 13.47 -21.93
C GLU A 34 3.46 11.97 -21.85
N PRO A 35 4.59 11.44 -22.34
CA PRO A 35 4.84 10.01 -22.23
C PRO A 35 4.67 9.64 -20.77
N ALA A 36 3.83 8.64 -20.51
CA ALA A 36 3.56 8.17 -19.16
C ALA A 36 4.90 8.05 -18.42
N PRO A 37 5.02 8.59 -17.20
CA PRO A 37 6.28 8.58 -16.48
C PRO A 37 6.81 7.16 -16.44
N ARG A 38 8.04 6.96 -16.94
CA ARG A 38 8.67 5.63 -16.94
C ARG A 38 8.72 5.17 -15.49
N LYS A 39 8.07 4.03 -15.22
CA LYS A 39 8.16 3.40 -13.88
C LYS A 39 9.64 3.20 -13.57
N LYS A 40 10.12 3.75 -12.49
CA LYS A 40 11.49 3.50 -12.03
C LYS A 40 11.62 2.03 -11.66
N PRO A 41 12.78 1.41 -11.94
CA PRO A 41 13.00 0.03 -11.54
C PRO A 41 12.89 -0.10 -10.01
N PHE A 42 12.27 -1.17 -9.56
CA PHE A 42 12.18 -1.48 -8.13
C PHE A 42 13.57 -1.81 -7.56
N SER A 43 13.88 -1.26 -6.42
CA SER A 43 15.06 -1.63 -5.64
C SER A 43 14.76 -1.53 -4.16
N LEU A 44 15.22 -2.50 -3.37
CA LEU A 44 15.08 -2.47 -1.92
C LEU A 44 15.95 -1.35 -1.31
N PRO A 45 15.47 -0.69 -0.24
CA PRO A 45 16.31 0.16 0.60
C PRO A 45 17.51 -0.60 1.14
N PHE A 46 18.66 0.07 1.26
CA PHE A 46 19.86 -0.55 1.83
C PHE A 46 19.58 -1.06 3.25
N PRO A 47 19.96 -2.31 3.57
CA PRO A 47 19.82 -2.84 4.91
C PRO A 47 20.81 -2.16 5.87
N ASN A 48 20.39 -2.02 7.12
CA ASN A 48 21.25 -1.65 8.22
C ASN A 48 21.95 -2.90 8.80
N ASP A 49 23.13 -2.76 9.38
CA ASP A 49 23.88 -3.87 9.99
C ASP A 49 23.19 -4.44 11.24
N SER A 50 22.24 -3.71 11.80
CA SER A 50 21.52 -4.08 13.01
C SER A 50 20.03 -3.93 12.83
N PHE A 51 19.24 -4.85 13.38
CA PHE A 51 17.78 -4.81 13.45
C PHE A 51 17.27 -4.28 14.81
N TYR A 52 18.17 -3.76 15.66
CA TYR A 52 17.86 -3.46 17.06
C TYR A 52 16.78 -2.40 17.25
N ARG A 53 16.84 -1.29 16.50
CA ARG A 53 15.92 -0.16 16.66
C ARG A 53 14.50 -0.51 16.20
N VAL A 54 14.39 -1.20 15.07
CA VAL A 54 13.11 -1.68 14.53
C VAL A 54 12.53 -2.75 15.45
N ARG A 55 13.33 -3.69 15.96
CA ARG A 55 12.92 -4.69 16.95
C ARG A 55 12.30 -4.01 18.16
N ARG A 56 13.03 -3.08 18.77
CA ARG A 56 12.54 -2.33 19.94
C ARG A 56 11.22 -1.61 19.67
N TYR A 57 11.09 -0.95 18.51
CA TYR A 57 9.87 -0.28 18.10
C TYR A 57 8.69 -1.26 17.95
N LEU A 58 8.90 -2.39 17.29
CA LEU A 58 7.85 -3.38 17.10
C LEU A 58 7.47 -4.09 18.40
N ASN A 59 8.43 -4.35 19.29
CA ASN A 59 8.15 -4.90 20.62
C ASN A 59 7.33 -3.93 21.47
N GLN A 60 7.61 -2.62 21.41
CA GLN A 60 6.77 -1.61 22.08
C GLN A 60 5.32 -1.56 21.56
N ARG A 61 5.08 -2.10 20.36
CA ARG A 61 3.73 -2.29 19.79
C ARG A 61 3.15 -3.67 20.11
N GLY A 62 3.78 -4.42 20.99
CA GLY A 62 3.31 -5.71 21.46
C GLY A 62 3.66 -6.91 20.58
N ILE A 63 4.49 -6.75 19.55
CA ILE A 63 4.91 -7.87 18.69
C ILE A 63 6.04 -8.62 19.37
N ARG A 64 5.91 -9.96 19.51
CA ARG A 64 6.88 -10.82 20.16
C ARG A 64 8.10 -11.09 19.31
N ASP A 65 9.24 -11.35 19.98
CA ASP A 65 10.53 -11.63 19.32
C ASP A 65 10.48 -12.83 18.39
N GLU A 66 9.74 -13.88 18.75
CA GLU A 66 9.63 -15.10 17.92
C GLU A 66 9.02 -14.79 16.54
N VAL A 67 8.03 -13.88 16.49
CA VAL A 67 7.41 -13.42 15.25
C VAL A 67 8.39 -12.58 14.43
N LEU A 68 9.13 -11.70 15.10
CA LEU A 68 10.14 -10.85 14.45
C LEU A 68 11.30 -11.70 13.89
N ASP A 69 11.80 -12.63 14.67
CA ASP A 69 12.89 -13.54 14.26
C ASP A 69 12.46 -14.39 13.06
N TYR A 70 11.23 -14.89 13.06
CA TYR A 70 10.68 -15.62 11.93
C TYR A 70 10.68 -14.78 10.64
N CYS A 71 10.16 -13.55 10.70
CA CYS A 71 10.13 -12.66 9.53
C CYS A 71 11.53 -12.23 9.07
N VAL A 72 12.46 -12.01 9.99
CA VAL A 72 13.86 -11.67 9.68
C VAL A 72 14.57 -12.86 9.01
N GLN A 73 14.39 -14.08 9.53
CA GLN A 73 14.95 -15.30 8.92
C GLN A 73 14.44 -15.54 7.51
N LEU A 74 13.17 -15.21 7.23
CA LEU A 74 12.59 -15.28 5.90
C LEU A 74 13.06 -14.14 4.96
N GLY A 75 13.77 -13.15 5.47
CA GLY A 75 14.20 -11.99 4.70
C GLY A 75 13.07 -11.02 4.33
N ILE A 76 11.88 -11.15 4.94
CA ILE A 76 10.72 -10.31 4.66
C ILE A 76 10.58 -9.11 5.60
N LEU A 77 11.45 -8.99 6.59
CA LEU A 77 11.50 -7.86 7.52
C LEU A 77 12.95 -7.51 7.86
N TYR A 78 13.30 -6.24 7.74
CA TYR A 78 14.61 -5.74 8.15
C TYR A 78 14.58 -4.24 8.49
N GLU A 79 15.68 -3.71 9.03
CA GLU A 79 15.90 -2.29 9.30
C GLU A 79 16.68 -1.65 8.16
N SER A 80 16.22 -0.52 7.63
CA SER A 80 16.93 0.19 6.55
C SER A 80 17.96 1.17 7.08
N ALA A 81 19.04 1.39 6.30
CA ALA A 81 19.98 2.49 6.46
C ALA A 81 19.65 3.63 5.47
N PRO A 82 19.93 4.91 5.79
CA PRO A 82 20.40 5.44 7.07
C PRO A 82 19.26 5.81 8.05
N TYR A 83 17.98 5.68 7.64
CA TYR A 83 16.84 6.25 8.38
C TYR A 83 16.21 5.27 9.39
N HIS A 84 16.71 4.05 9.49
CA HIS A 84 16.23 3.03 10.43
C HIS A 84 14.73 2.72 10.31
N ASN A 85 14.16 2.75 9.10
CA ASN A 85 12.77 2.36 8.89
C ASN A 85 12.62 0.85 9.00
N ALA A 86 11.48 0.38 9.52
CA ALA A 86 11.06 -1.00 9.33
C ALA A 86 10.66 -1.20 7.87
N VAL A 87 11.29 -2.16 7.19
CA VAL A 87 11.02 -2.51 5.79
C VAL A 87 10.33 -3.87 5.75
N PHE A 88 9.10 -3.88 5.26
CA PHE A 88 8.29 -5.07 5.04
C PHE A 88 8.35 -5.42 3.56
N VAL A 89 8.88 -6.59 3.24
CA VAL A 89 9.18 -7.01 1.87
C VAL A 89 8.12 -7.99 1.38
N GLY A 90 7.63 -7.76 0.16
CA GLY A 90 6.81 -8.73 -0.57
C GLY A 90 7.65 -9.41 -1.66
N MET A 91 7.52 -10.71 -1.75
CA MET A 91 8.28 -11.58 -2.65
C MET A 91 7.39 -12.16 -3.75
N ASP A 92 7.98 -12.44 -4.90
CA ASP A 92 7.34 -13.29 -5.91
C ASP A 92 7.55 -14.79 -5.59
N GLU A 93 6.99 -15.67 -6.40
CA GLU A 93 7.02 -17.14 -6.25
C GLU A 93 8.45 -17.71 -6.38
N GLN A 94 9.37 -16.94 -6.97
CA GLN A 94 10.78 -17.28 -7.10
C GLN A 94 11.64 -16.75 -5.94
N GLY A 95 11.02 -16.04 -4.99
CA GLY A 95 11.69 -15.43 -3.85
C GLY A 95 12.42 -14.12 -4.19
N HIS A 96 12.10 -13.47 -5.31
CA HIS A 96 12.62 -12.14 -5.61
C HIS A 96 11.72 -11.08 -4.99
N ALA A 97 12.33 -10.07 -4.39
CA ALA A 97 11.61 -8.94 -3.84
C ALA A 97 10.98 -8.09 -4.96
N ARG A 98 9.68 -7.85 -4.86
CA ARG A 98 8.86 -7.07 -5.82
C ARG A 98 8.13 -5.91 -5.16
N TYR A 99 8.02 -5.93 -3.87
CA TYR A 99 7.31 -4.93 -3.09
C TYR A 99 8.06 -4.62 -1.80
N ALA A 100 8.01 -3.38 -1.36
CA ALA A 100 8.44 -3.03 -0.02
C ALA A 100 7.60 -1.88 0.53
N PHE A 101 7.21 -2.01 1.79
CA PHE A 101 6.56 -0.96 2.56
C PHE A 101 7.49 -0.52 3.69
N LEU A 102 7.71 0.80 3.80
CA LEU A 102 8.57 1.40 4.80
C LEU A 102 7.73 2.07 5.90
N ARG A 103 8.06 1.73 7.14
CA ARG A 103 7.48 2.36 8.32
C ARG A 103 8.56 3.04 9.15
N GLY A 104 8.46 4.36 9.30
CA GLY A 104 9.32 5.11 10.20
C GLY A 104 9.05 4.75 11.66
N ILE A 105 10.13 4.59 12.42
CA ILE A 105 10.09 4.23 13.83
C ILE A 105 10.15 5.44 14.76
N TYR A 106 10.35 6.62 14.19
CA TYR A 106 10.39 7.89 14.93
C TYR A 106 9.12 8.69 14.68
N ASP A 107 8.51 9.16 15.75
CA ASP A 107 7.36 10.06 15.69
C ASP A 107 7.85 11.50 15.52
N ASN A 108 7.68 12.06 14.33
CA ASN A 108 7.89 13.49 14.10
C ASN A 108 6.54 14.22 14.24
N ARG A 109 6.32 14.83 15.40
CA ARG A 109 5.11 15.65 15.69
C ARG A 109 3.78 14.91 15.45
N GLY A 110 3.70 13.65 15.89
CA GLY A 110 2.48 12.84 15.77
C GLY A 110 2.24 12.24 14.36
N LYS A 111 3.18 12.41 13.43
CA LYS A 111 3.12 11.77 12.11
C LYS A 111 4.31 10.83 11.91
N SER A 112 4.04 9.55 11.89
CA SER A 112 5.06 8.55 11.52
C SER A 112 5.17 8.44 10.00
N PHE A 113 6.39 8.32 9.51
CA PHE A 113 6.67 8.10 8.09
C PHE A 113 6.08 6.77 7.61
N ARG A 114 5.40 6.80 6.47
CA ARG A 114 4.85 5.64 5.79
C ARG A 114 5.05 5.83 4.30
N MET A 115 5.64 4.85 3.64
CA MET A 115 5.89 4.92 2.21
C MET A 115 5.91 3.53 1.59
N GLU A 116 5.27 3.37 0.46
CA GLU A 116 5.50 2.25 -0.44
C GLU A 116 6.75 2.57 -1.27
N GLN A 117 7.69 1.63 -1.38
CA GLN A 117 8.92 1.82 -2.13
C GLN A 117 8.61 2.06 -3.61
N GLU A 118 9.29 3.04 -4.21
CA GLU A 118 9.09 3.36 -5.62
C GLU A 118 9.41 2.15 -6.51
N GLY A 119 8.54 1.88 -7.48
CA GLY A 119 8.65 0.72 -8.36
C GLY A 119 8.05 -0.56 -7.79
N SER A 120 7.51 -0.55 -6.57
CA SER A 120 6.81 -1.70 -5.98
C SER A 120 5.62 -2.16 -6.83
N GLU A 121 5.44 -3.47 -6.88
CA GLU A 121 4.28 -4.12 -7.50
C GLU A 121 3.32 -4.59 -6.39
N LYS A 122 2.22 -3.90 -6.22
CA LYS A 122 1.28 -4.08 -5.10
C LYS A 122 0.66 -5.47 -5.00
N GLN A 123 0.59 -6.18 -6.11
CA GLN A 123 0.15 -7.58 -6.15
C GLN A 123 1.03 -8.52 -5.31
N TYR A 124 2.30 -8.18 -5.10
CA TYR A 124 3.25 -8.93 -4.26
C TYR A 124 3.36 -8.33 -2.86
N SER A 125 2.27 -7.83 -2.29
CA SER A 125 2.29 -7.22 -0.97
C SER A 125 2.86 -8.16 0.09
N PHE A 126 3.25 -7.59 1.24
CA PHE A 126 3.84 -8.32 2.35
C PHE A 126 2.96 -9.49 2.80
N CYS A 127 3.54 -10.68 2.82
CA CYS A 127 2.89 -11.90 3.29
C CYS A 127 3.82 -12.70 4.20
N VAL A 128 3.33 -13.11 5.36
CA VAL A 128 4.01 -14.06 6.23
C VAL A 128 3.49 -15.46 5.91
N PRO A 129 4.33 -16.36 5.38
CA PRO A 129 3.92 -17.74 5.09
C PRO A 129 3.73 -18.54 6.39
N PRO A 130 2.96 -19.64 6.38
CA PRO A 130 2.90 -20.58 7.50
C PRO A 130 4.19 -21.40 7.63
N LEU A 131 4.44 -21.97 8.82
CA LEU A 131 5.54 -22.91 9.05
C LEU A 131 5.38 -24.25 8.32
N GLY A 132 4.20 -24.53 7.79
CA GLY A 132 3.88 -25.76 7.06
C GLY A 132 2.86 -25.50 5.96
N LYS A 133 2.24 -26.59 5.46
CA LYS A 133 1.14 -26.46 4.50
C LYS A 133 -0.09 -25.87 5.18
N SER A 134 -0.76 -24.94 4.52
CA SER A 134 -2.02 -24.36 5.00
C SER A 134 -2.97 -24.13 3.83
N CYS A 135 -4.26 -24.31 4.09
CA CYS A 135 -5.33 -23.94 3.17
C CYS A 135 -6.04 -22.64 3.60
N ARG A 136 -5.44 -21.89 4.54
CA ARG A 136 -6.03 -20.68 5.13
C ARG A 136 -5.15 -19.46 4.91
N VAL A 137 -5.80 -18.32 4.64
CA VAL A 137 -5.15 -17.01 4.62
C VAL A 137 -5.94 -16.02 5.47
N ALA A 138 -5.26 -15.27 6.31
CA ALA A 138 -5.80 -14.12 7.00
C ALA A 138 -5.32 -12.83 6.30
N VAL A 139 -6.23 -11.88 6.07
CA VAL A 139 -5.94 -10.63 5.35
C VAL A 139 -6.06 -9.43 6.28
N TYR A 140 -5.14 -8.49 6.15
CA TYR A 140 -4.97 -7.33 7.03
C TYR A 140 -4.78 -6.05 6.21
N GLU A 141 -5.14 -4.90 6.78
CA GLU A 141 -4.89 -3.62 6.12
C GLU A 141 -3.40 -3.28 6.06
N ALA A 142 -2.67 -3.51 7.15
CA ALA A 142 -1.26 -3.17 7.23
C ALA A 142 -0.38 -4.35 7.70
N CYS A 143 0.91 -4.28 7.35
CA CYS A 143 1.89 -5.33 7.70
C CYS A 143 2.03 -5.54 9.22
N ILE A 144 1.93 -4.46 10.00
CA ILE A 144 2.08 -4.54 11.47
C ILE A 144 0.89 -5.29 12.08
N ASP A 145 -0.30 -5.17 11.53
CA ASP A 145 -1.50 -5.86 12.02
C ASP A 145 -1.39 -7.37 11.83
N ALA A 146 -0.81 -7.80 10.70
CA ALA A 146 -0.49 -9.21 10.46
C ALA A 146 0.47 -9.78 11.52
N LEU A 147 1.52 -9.03 11.89
CA LEU A 147 2.47 -9.45 12.93
C LEU A 147 1.85 -9.42 14.34
N ALA A 148 1.01 -8.41 14.62
CA ALA A 148 0.31 -8.29 15.89
C ALA A 148 -0.66 -9.46 16.09
N HIS A 149 -1.46 -9.79 15.07
CA HIS A 149 -2.38 -10.92 15.13
C HIS A 149 -1.64 -12.26 15.26
N MET A 150 -0.54 -12.46 14.53
CA MET A 150 0.32 -13.64 14.69
C MET A 150 0.85 -13.77 16.13
N THR A 151 1.19 -12.64 16.75
CA THR A 151 1.63 -12.59 18.16
C THR A 151 0.50 -12.99 19.12
N LEU A 152 -0.72 -12.50 18.88
CA LEU A 152 -1.90 -12.82 19.72
C LEU A 152 -2.28 -14.29 19.62
N GLU A 153 -2.31 -14.85 18.41
CA GLU A 153 -2.62 -16.26 18.19
C GLU A 153 -1.50 -17.20 18.68
N GLY A 154 -0.25 -16.75 18.68
CA GLY A 154 0.90 -17.54 19.11
C GLY A 154 1.22 -18.73 18.20
N ASN A 155 0.81 -18.68 16.93
CA ASN A 155 1.03 -19.75 15.95
C ASN A 155 1.39 -19.18 14.56
N ALA A 156 1.89 -20.06 13.70
CA ALA A 156 2.22 -19.77 12.29
C ALA A 156 1.57 -20.82 11.37
N ASP A 157 0.26 -21.01 11.51
CA ASP A 157 -0.52 -22.09 10.88
C ASP A 157 -1.25 -21.67 9.60
N LYS A 158 -1.22 -20.38 9.26
CA LYS A 158 -1.88 -19.80 8.07
C LYS A 158 -1.01 -18.73 7.42
N TYR A 159 -1.30 -18.42 6.16
CA TYR A 159 -0.75 -17.23 5.50
C TYR A 159 -1.32 -15.97 6.14
N ARG A 160 -0.49 -14.93 6.26
CA ARG A 160 -0.93 -13.60 6.76
C ARG A 160 -0.55 -12.54 5.76
N LEU A 161 -1.54 -12.12 4.96
CA LEU A 161 -1.37 -11.21 3.82
C LEU A 161 -1.78 -9.79 4.19
N SER A 162 -0.88 -8.83 4.01
CA SER A 162 -1.23 -7.41 4.06
C SER A 162 -1.78 -6.94 2.71
N LEU A 163 -2.88 -6.18 2.72
CA LEU A 163 -3.46 -5.59 1.51
C LEU A 163 -2.75 -4.29 1.08
N GLY A 164 -1.81 -3.79 1.90
CA GLY A 164 -1.12 -2.53 1.63
C GLY A 164 -2.03 -1.30 1.72
N GLY A 165 -3.02 -1.36 2.59
CA GLY A 165 -4.09 -0.38 2.78
C GLY A 165 -5.36 -0.71 2.01
N VAL A 166 -6.50 -0.36 2.59
CA VAL A 166 -7.83 -0.48 1.99
C VAL A 166 -8.31 0.91 1.57
N ALA A 167 -8.83 1.03 0.35
CA ALA A 167 -9.39 2.30 -0.12
C ALA A 167 -10.83 2.42 0.36
N ALA A 168 -11.15 3.50 1.07
CA ALA A 168 -12.54 3.81 1.40
C ALA A 168 -13.39 3.91 0.12
N PRO A 169 -14.61 3.33 0.11
CA PRO A 169 -15.53 3.48 -1.00
C PRO A 169 -15.84 4.97 -1.21
N LYS A 170 -15.89 5.42 -2.47
CA LYS A 170 -16.27 6.79 -2.78
C LYS A 170 -17.73 7.01 -2.36
N GLU A 171 -18.04 8.18 -1.78
CA GLU A 171 -19.40 8.55 -1.42
C GLU A 171 -20.37 8.31 -2.59
N GLY A 172 -21.47 7.62 -2.33
CA GLY A 172 -22.48 7.24 -3.35
C GLY A 172 -22.27 5.87 -4.01
N THR A 173 -21.17 5.13 -3.72
CA THR A 173 -20.90 3.83 -4.35
C THR A 173 -21.41 2.64 -3.50
N SER A 174 -21.96 2.88 -2.30
CA SER A 174 -22.36 1.87 -1.33
C SER A 174 -23.47 0.88 -1.78
N GLN A 175 -24.09 1.10 -2.93
CA GLN A 175 -25.20 0.25 -3.39
C GLN A 175 -24.80 -0.83 -4.40
N ASN A 176 -23.53 -0.92 -4.83
CA ASN A 176 -23.09 -1.90 -5.82
C ASN A 176 -21.85 -2.67 -5.38
N VAL A 177 -21.98 -3.51 -4.36
CA VAL A 177 -20.94 -4.45 -3.90
C VAL A 177 -20.35 -5.27 -5.07
N ARG A 178 -21.15 -5.57 -6.11
CA ARG A 178 -20.70 -6.29 -7.32
C ARG A 178 -19.67 -5.52 -8.18
N LYS A 179 -19.44 -4.24 -7.93
CA LYS A 179 -18.47 -3.42 -8.67
C LYS A 179 -17.20 -3.10 -7.87
N MET A 180 -17.11 -3.59 -6.65
CA MET A 180 -15.89 -3.42 -5.85
C MET A 180 -14.82 -4.37 -6.38
N LYS A 181 -13.67 -3.81 -6.71
CA LYS A 181 -12.51 -4.59 -7.16
C LYS A 181 -11.89 -5.28 -5.95
N ILE A 182 -11.63 -6.58 -6.08
CA ILE A 182 -10.81 -7.32 -5.12
C ILE A 182 -9.42 -6.66 -5.07
N PRO A 183 -8.82 -6.45 -3.89
CA PRO A 183 -7.46 -5.93 -3.78
C PRO A 183 -6.47 -6.74 -4.61
N ASP A 184 -5.60 -6.05 -5.36
CA ASP A 184 -4.66 -6.70 -6.29
C ASP A 184 -3.79 -7.76 -5.59
N ALA A 185 -3.39 -7.51 -4.33
CA ALA A 185 -2.62 -8.45 -3.53
C ALA A 185 -3.39 -9.75 -3.24
N LEU A 186 -4.67 -9.65 -2.88
CA LEU A 186 -5.49 -10.83 -2.59
C LEU A 186 -5.81 -11.60 -3.88
N GLU A 187 -6.17 -10.90 -4.96
CA GLU A 187 -6.46 -11.53 -6.24
C GLU A 187 -5.26 -12.32 -6.77
N HIS A 188 -4.07 -11.73 -6.70
CA HIS A 188 -2.82 -12.39 -7.12
C HIS A 188 -2.51 -13.57 -6.21
N PHE A 189 -2.54 -13.37 -4.89
CA PHE A 189 -2.26 -14.40 -3.90
C PHE A 189 -3.13 -15.66 -4.10
N LEU A 190 -4.43 -15.49 -4.32
CA LEU A 190 -5.35 -16.63 -4.53
C LEU A 190 -5.12 -17.36 -5.86
N LYS A 191 -4.55 -16.69 -6.88
CA LYS A 191 -4.15 -17.34 -8.13
C LYS A 191 -2.92 -18.23 -7.95
N GLU A 192 -1.96 -17.77 -7.14
CA GLU A 192 -0.72 -18.50 -6.86
C GLU A 192 -0.89 -19.60 -5.80
N HIS A 193 -1.92 -19.49 -4.96
CA HIS A 193 -2.22 -20.42 -3.88
C HIS A 193 -3.59 -21.09 -4.05
N PRO A 194 -3.77 -21.96 -5.10
CA PRO A 194 -5.05 -22.62 -5.34
C PRO A 194 -5.47 -23.61 -4.23
N GLU A 195 -4.53 -23.98 -3.36
CA GLU A 195 -4.80 -24.80 -2.16
C GLU A 195 -5.55 -24.04 -1.07
N VAL A 196 -5.57 -22.69 -1.12
CA VAL A 196 -6.26 -21.87 -0.12
C VAL A 196 -7.77 -21.88 -0.38
N THR A 197 -8.50 -22.36 0.61
CA THR A 197 -9.97 -22.50 0.57
C THR A 197 -10.70 -21.69 1.62
N GLU A 198 -9.94 -21.09 2.56
CA GLU A 198 -10.49 -20.30 3.67
C GLU A 198 -9.79 -18.94 3.75
N ILE A 199 -10.59 -17.86 3.76
CA ILE A 199 -10.12 -16.48 3.91
C ILE A 199 -10.69 -15.92 5.21
N GLU A 200 -9.80 -15.52 6.10
CA GLU A 200 -10.13 -14.81 7.34
C GLU A 200 -9.92 -13.31 7.14
N ILE A 201 -10.97 -12.51 7.32
CA ILE A 201 -10.91 -11.06 7.14
C ILE A 201 -10.61 -10.43 8.49
N CYS A 202 -9.44 -9.80 8.61
CA CYS A 202 -8.92 -9.17 9.82
C CYS A 202 -8.62 -7.67 9.56
N THR A 203 -9.52 -6.99 8.85
CA THR A 203 -9.46 -5.54 8.62
C THR A 203 -10.06 -4.78 9.80
N ASP A 204 -9.80 -3.47 9.89
CA ASP A 204 -10.38 -2.62 10.91
C ASP A 204 -11.91 -2.55 10.73
N HIS A 205 -12.66 -2.53 11.84
CA HIS A 205 -14.12 -2.42 11.80
C HIS A 205 -14.53 -0.95 11.64
N ASP A 206 -14.16 -0.36 10.52
CA ASP A 206 -14.54 0.99 10.13
C ASP A 206 -15.22 1.00 8.75
N PHE A 207 -15.44 2.21 8.18
CA PHE A 207 -16.12 2.36 6.89
C PHE A 207 -15.29 1.84 5.69
N ALA A 208 -13.99 1.65 5.83
CA ALA A 208 -13.09 1.23 4.76
C ALA A 208 -12.76 -0.27 4.84
N GLY A 209 -12.73 -0.87 6.03
CA GLY A 209 -12.35 -2.26 6.33
C GLY A 209 -13.45 -3.31 6.29
#